data_2dfde1b29ecb8e8662d26dfce636f194
#
_entry.id   2dfde1b29ecb8e8662d26dfce636f194
#
_cell.length_a   1.000
_cell.length_b   1.000
_cell.length_c   1.000
_cell.angle_alpha   90.00
_cell.angle_beta   90.00
_cell.angle_gamma   90.00
#
_symmetry.space_group_name_H-M   'P 1'
#
loop_
_entity.id
_entity.type
_entity.pdbx_description
1 polymer ?
#
loop_
_entity_poly.entity_id
_entity_poly.type
_entity_poly.pdbx_seq_one_letter_code
_entity_poly.pdbx_strand_id
1 'polypeptide(L)' 'MSKDTIVIKKRGEDGSKIITVRIKEDILKALDDIAAESNYSRNELINVILRHGVENIEIQ' A
#
# COMPACT_ATOMS: atom_id res chain seq x y z
N MET A 1 8.17 -9.10 -13.48
CA MET A 1 7.75 -8.94 -13.00
C MET A 1 7.44 -7.92 -12.43
N SER A 2 6.80 -7.72 -12.28
CA SER A 2 6.75 -6.61 -11.90
C SER A 2 6.86 -6.41 -10.51
N LYS A 3 7.87 -5.82 -10.08
CA LYS A 3 8.07 -5.59 -8.82
C LYS A 3 7.23 -4.52 -8.33
N ASP A 4 6.58 -3.76 -9.14
CA ASP A 4 5.76 -2.67 -8.71
C ASP A 4 4.34 -3.09 -8.47
N THR A 5 4.07 -4.36 -8.53
CA THR A 5 2.75 -4.87 -8.31
C THR A 5 2.56 -5.16 -6.84
N ILE A 6 1.50 -4.65 -6.28
CA ILE A 6 1.17 -4.94 -4.91
C ILE A 6 0.14 -6.05 -4.93
N VAL A 7 0.50 -7.17 -4.35
CA VAL A 7 -0.39 -8.30 -4.34
C VAL A 7 -0.80 -8.59 -2.93
N ILE A 8 -2.07 -8.45 -2.64
CA ILE A 8 -2.59 -8.75 -1.33
C ILE A 8 -3.37 -10.03 -1.43
N LYS A 9 -2.88 -11.06 -0.72
CA LYS A 9 -3.51 -12.32 -0.81
C LYS A 9 -4.85 -12.29 -0.19
N LYS A 10 -5.83 -12.70 -0.92
CA LYS A 10 -7.14 -12.68 -0.41
C LYS A 10 -7.38 -13.77 0.59
N ARG A 11 -8.05 -13.47 1.65
CA ARG A 11 -8.32 -14.41 2.59
C ARG A 11 -9.75 -14.58 2.79
N GLY A 12 -10.48 -14.95 1.95
CA GLY A 12 -11.87 -15.27 2.09
C GLY A 12 -12.71 -14.10 2.53
N GLU A 13 -13.09 -14.07 3.77
CA GLU A 13 -13.99 -13.05 4.22
C GLU A 13 -13.39 -11.83 4.82
N ASP A 14 -12.13 -11.58 4.61
CA ASP A 14 -11.54 -10.42 5.25
C ASP A 14 -11.87 -9.13 4.51
N GLY A 15 -12.61 -9.20 3.43
CA GLY A 15 -13.02 -7.99 2.73
C GLY A 15 -11.97 -7.36 1.84
N SER A 16 -10.86 -8.04 1.64
CA SER A 16 -9.79 -7.49 0.81
C SER A 16 -9.93 -7.92 -0.64
N LYS A 17 -9.44 -7.08 -1.53
CA LYS A 17 -9.40 -7.41 -2.94
C LYS A 17 -8.00 -7.17 -3.45
N ILE A 18 -7.63 -7.90 -4.47
CA ILE A 18 -6.31 -7.75 -5.06
C ILE A 18 -6.40 -6.76 -6.20
N ILE A 19 -5.57 -5.75 -6.14
CA ILE A 19 -5.49 -4.78 -7.21
C ILE A 19 -4.04 -4.58 -7.57
N THR A 20 -3.81 -4.01 -8.73
CA THR A 20 -2.47 -3.70 -9.19
C THR A 20 -2.34 -2.20 -9.38
N VAL A 21 -1.29 -1.63 -8.84
CA VAL A 21 -1.08 -0.20 -8.91
C VAL A 21 0.34 0.07 -9.36
N ARG A 22 0.51 1.03 -10.25
CA ARG A 22 1.83 1.46 -10.66
C ARG A 22 2.27 2.59 -9.75
N ILE A 23 3.39 2.42 -9.07
CA ILE A 23 3.87 3.39 -8.11
C ILE A 23 5.21 3.93 -8.59
N LYS A 24 5.40 5.24 -8.47
CA LYS A 24 6.66 5.84 -8.86
C LYS A 24 7.78 5.35 -7.97
N GLU A 25 8.95 5.27 -8.53
CA GLU A 25 10.07 4.65 -7.84
C GLU A 25 10.48 5.37 -6.57
N ASP A 26 10.44 6.68 -6.57
CA ASP A 26 10.82 7.44 -5.40
C ASP A 26 9.82 7.21 -4.26
N ILE A 27 8.55 7.08 -4.60
CA ILE A 27 7.54 6.81 -3.60
C ILE A 27 7.71 5.39 -3.05
N LEU A 28 8.01 4.47 -3.94
CA LEU A 28 8.19 3.08 -3.53
C LEU A 28 9.37 2.96 -2.57
N LYS A 29 10.45 3.68 -2.86
CA LYS A 29 11.59 3.64 -1.99
C LYS A 29 11.28 4.20 -0.63
N ALA A 30 10.53 5.29 -0.57
CA ALA A 30 10.14 5.88 0.70
C ALA A 30 9.28 4.91 1.51
N LEU A 31 8.38 4.21 0.82
CA LEU A 31 7.55 3.22 1.49
C LEU A 31 8.39 2.11 2.09
N ASP A 32 9.36 1.63 1.34
CA ASP A 32 10.21 0.56 1.82
C ASP A 32 11.03 0.99 3.03
N ASP A 33 11.50 2.23 3.02
CA ASP A 33 12.26 2.75 4.14
C ASP A 33 11.40 2.84 5.40
N ILE A 34 10.19 3.33 5.25
CA ILE A 34 9.29 3.45 6.39
C ILE A 34 8.88 2.07 6.89
N ALA A 35 8.64 1.15 5.99
CA ALA A 35 8.26 -0.20 6.38
C ALA A 35 9.37 -0.84 7.19
N ALA A 36 10.60 -0.65 6.76
CA ALA A 36 11.73 -1.24 7.46
C ALA A 36 11.86 -0.67 8.87
N GLU A 37 11.62 0.62 9.02
CA GLU A 37 11.76 1.24 10.32
C GLU A 37 10.62 0.97 11.27
N SER A 38 9.44 0.73 10.73
CA SER A 38 8.27 0.58 11.57
C SER A 38 7.89 -0.87 11.82
N ASN A 39 8.60 -1.79 11.20
CA ASN A 39 8.28 -3.21 11.31
C ASN A 39 6.93 -3.58 10.71
N TYR A 40 6.41 -2.72 9.86
CA TYR A 40 5.21 -3.05 9.12
C TYR A 40 5.63 -3.69 7.82
N SER A 41 4.79 -4.55 7.28
CA SER A 41 5.02 -5.01 5.92
C SER A 41 4.62 -3.88 4.98
N ARG A 42 5.10 -3.93 3.76
CA ARG A 42 4.76 -2.91 2.78
C ARG A 42 3.25 -2.89 2.55
N ASN A 43 2.63 -4.06 2.48
CA ASN A 43 1.21 -4.14 2.31
C ASN A 43 0.45 -3.47 3.45
N GLU A 44 0.84 -3.75 4.67
CA GLU A 44 0.18 -3.15 5.83
C GLU A 44 0.34 -1.65 5.82
N LEU A 45 1.54 -1.19 5.51
CA LEU A 45 1.82 0.22 5.49
C LEU A 45 0.99 0.92 4.44
N ILE A 46 0.90 0.34 3.26
CA ILE A 46 0.12 0.92 2.18
C ILE A 46 -1.33 1.04 2.57
N ASN A 47 -1.87 0.03 3.23
CA ASN A 47 -3.26 0.09 3.65
C ASN A 47 -3.50 1.20 4.67
N VAL A 48 -2.55 1.38 5.60
CA VAL A 48 -2.68 2.44 6.59
C VAL A 48 -2.66 3.80 5.90
N ILE A 49 -1.73 3.98 4.98
CA ILE A 49 -1.60 5.26 4.30
C ILE A 49 -2.80 5.54 3.42
N LEU A 50 -3.29 4.55 2.71
CA LEU A 50 -4.43 4.74 1.84
C LEU A 50 -5.68 5.07 2.63
N ARG A 51 -5.87 4.40 3.75
CA ARG A 51 -7.02 4.70 4.58
C ARG A 51 -6.96 6.14 5.07
N HIS A 52 -5.80 6.55 5.55
CA HIS A 52 -5.62 7.92 6.02
C HIS A 52 -5.84 8.91 4.89
N GLY A 53 -5.30 8.62 3.71
CA GLY A 53 -5.45 9.52 2.57
C GLY A 53 -6.89 9.65 2.14
N VAL A 54 -7.60 8.54 2.07
CA VAL A 54 -8.98 8.57 1.64
C VAL A 54 -9.84 9.35 2.62
N GLU A 55 -9.57 9.20 3.91
CA GLU A 55 -10.36 9.87 4.92
C GLU A 55 -10.08 11.36 5.00
N ASN A 56 -8.95 11.79 4.45
CA ASN A 56 -8.55 13.19 4.54
C ASN A 56 -8.45 13.92 3.22
N ILE A 57 -9.00 13.34 2.17
CA ILE A 57 -8.99 13.96 0.87
C ILE A 57 -10.10 14.99 0.75
N GLU A 58 -9.78 16.10 0.15
CA GLU A 58 -10.78 17.11 -0.15
C GLU A 58 -10.82 17.31 -1.64
N ILE A 59 -12.01 17.27 -2.21
CA ILE A 59 -12.17 17.49 -3.64
C ILE A 59 -12.62 18.92 -3.84
N GLN A 60 -11.82 19.66 -4.56
CA GLN A 60 -12.10 21.08 -4.78
C GLN A 60 -12.76 21.34 -6.11
#